data_0a1e5d566b57486dfb10645631583f94
#
_entry.id   0a1e5d566b57486dfb10645631583f94
#
_cell.length_a   1.000
_cell.length_b   1.000
_cell.length_c   1.000
_cell.angle_alpha   90.00
_cell.angle_beta   90.00
_cell.angle_gamma   90.00
#
_symmetry.space_group_name_H-M   'P 1'
#
loop_
_entity.id
_entity.type
_entity.pdbx_description
1 polymer ?
#
loop_
_entity_poly.entity_id
_entity_poly.type
_entity_poly.pdbx_seq_one_letter_code
_entity_poly.pdbx_strand_id
1 'polypeptide(L)'
;MGRGAAVDEDALVDVLQKGQIRGAALDVFKEEPLPASSPLWNMGDRILITAHNADLTEDYFDLGWSVFADNYRSFVDDVPFKTPIDVSRGY
;
A
#
# COMPACT_ATOMS: atom_id res chain seq x y z
N MET A 1 -0.12 5.36 2.80
CA MET A 1 0.25 4.13 2.06
C MET A 1 -1.03 3.45 1.59
N GLY A 2 -1.07 2.95 0.34
CA GLY A 2 -2.21 2.22 -0.21
C GLY A 2 -2.34 0.81 0.37
N ARG A 3 -3.52 0.22 0.21
CA ARG A 3 -3.79 -1.20 0.43
C ARG A 3 -4.62 -1.71 -0.73
N GLY A 4 -4.46 -2.97 -1.13
CA GLY A 4 -5.17 -3.55 -2.26
C GLY A 4 -6.69 -3.41 -2.17
N ALA A 5 -7.24 -3.51 -0.95
CA ALA A 5 -8.67 -3.30 -0.70
C ALA A 5 -9.20 -1.87 -1.00
N ALA A 6 -8.31 -0.89 -1.23
CA ALA A 6 -8.72 0.47 -1.59
C ALA A 6 -9.12 0.61 -3.06
N VAL A 7 -8.83 -0.40 -3.89
CA VAL A 7 -9.11 -0.40 -5.33
C VAL A 7 -9.96 -1.62 -5.69
N ASP A 8 -11.01 -1.40 -6.44
CA ASP A 8 -11.72 -2.48 -7.12
C ASP A 8 -10.93 -2.87 -8.38
N GLU A 9 -10.14 -3.97 -8.26
CA GLU A 9 -9.26 -4.41 -9.34
C GLU A 9 -10.03 -4.87 -10.59
N ASP A 10 -11.20 -5.46 -10.42
CA ASP A 10 -12.02 -5.93 -11.54
C ASP A 10 -12.55 -4.74 -12.34
N ALA A 11 -13.02 -3.71 -11.65
CA ALA A 11 -13.45 -2.47 -12.28
C ALA A 11 -12.28 -1.74 -12.93
N LEU A 12 -11.08 -1.73 -12.28
CA LEU A 12 -9.88 -1.13 -12.85
C LEU A 12 -9.46 -1.81 -14.15
N VAL A 13 -9.44 -3.15 -14.17
CA VAL A 13 -9.16 -3.92 -15.38
C VAL A 13 -10.12 -3.57 -16.51
N ASP A 14 -11.41 -3.49 -16.23
CA ASP A 14 -12.44 -3.17 -17.22
C ASP A 14 -12.22 -1.77 -17.83
N VAL A 15 -12.00 -0.75 -17.01
CA VAL A 15 -11.79 0.63 -17.52
C VAL A 15 -10.46 0.79 -18.26
N LEU A 16 -9.41 0.05 -17.88
CA LEU A 16 -8.15 0.01 -18.61
C LEU A 16 -8.32 -0.66 -19.98
N GLN A 17 -9.01 -1.80 -20.03
CA GLN A 17 -9.28 -2.50 -21.30
C GLN A 17 -10.10 -1.65 -22.25
N LYS A 18 -11.10 -0.95 -21.76
CA LYS A 18 -11.95 -0.05 -22.53
C LYS A 18 -11.26 1.26 -22.92
N GLY A 19 -10.06 1.53 -22.42
CA GLY A 19 -9.34 2.78 -22.66
C GLY A 19 -10.00 3.99 -22.04
N GLN A 20 -10.81 3.80 -21.02
CA GLN A 20 -11.50 4.90 -20.31
C GLN A 20 -10.55 5.70 -19.43
N ILE A 21 -9.46 5.07 -19.00
CA ILE A 21 -8.31 5.72 -18.37
C ILE A 21 -7.04 5.38 -19.16
N ARG A 22 -6.06 6.26 -19.10
CA ARG A 22 -4.81 6.12 -19.84
C ARG A 22 -3.94 4.98 -19.31
N GLY A 23 -3.90 4.83 -17.99
CA GLY A 23 -3.08 3.83 -17.32
C GLY A 23 -3.22 3.91 -15.81
N ALA A 24 -2.60 2.98 -15.11
CA ALA A 24 -2.53 2.93 -13.67
C ALA A 24 -1.12 2.54 -13.20
N ALA A 25 -0.75 2.94 -12.00
CA ALA A 25 0.43 2.45 -11.29
C ALA A 25 -0.02 1.82 -9.96
N LEU A 26 0.33 0.57 -9.74
CA LEU A 26 -0.07 -0.20 -8.57
C LEU A 26 1.14 -0.80 -7.88
N ASP A 27 1.23 -0.58 -6.57
CA ASP A 27 2.22 -1.18 -5.68
C ASP A 27 1.59 -2.21 -4.73
N VAL A 28 0.24 -2.22 -4.65
CA VAL A 28 -0.54 -3.10 -3.77
C VAL A 28 -1.69 -3.73 -4.53
N PHE A 29 -2.06 -4.96 -4.15
CA PHE A 29 -3.06 -5.76 -4.86
C PHE A 29 -4.03 -6.41 -3.87
N LYS A 30 -5.21 -6.80 -4.37
CA LYS A 30 -6.23 -7.51 -3.59
C LYS A 30 -5.70 -8.85 -3.08
N GLU A 31 -4.89 -9.52 -3.89
CA GLU A 31 -4.18 -10.74 -3.53
C GLU A 31 -2.69 -10.55 -3.79
N GLU A 32 -1.88 -10.81 -2.78
CA GLU A 32 -0.42 -10.66 -2.83
C GLU A 32 0.28 -11.96 -2.40
N PRO A 33 1.24 -12.45 -3.18
CA PRO A 33 1.74 -11.91 -4.47
C PRO A 33 0.68 -11.91 -5.55
N LEU A 34 0.73 -10.92 -6.48
CA LEU A 34 -0.21 -10.83 -7.60
C LEU A 34 -0.24 -12.15 -8.38
N PRO A 35 -1.40 -12.83 -8.49
CA PRO A 35 -1.50 -14.12 -9.14
C PRO A 35 -1.00 -14.09 -10.58
N ALA A 36 -0.33 -15.14 -11.04
CA ALA A 36 0.14 -15.26 -12.41
C ALA A 36 -0.99 -15.19 -13.45
N SER A 37 -2.21 -15.53 -13.04
CA SER A 37 -3.42 -15.45 -13.85
C SER A 37 -4.03 -14.05 -13.94
N SER A 38 -3.52 -13.09 -13.17
CA SER A 38 -4.08 -11.73 -13.16
C SER A 38 -4.03 -11.10 -14.56
N PRO A 39 -5.16 -10.53 -15.05
CA PRO A 39 -5.18 -9.84 -16.32
C PRO A 39 -4.31 -8.57 -16.34
N LEU A 40 -3.93 -8.03 -15.19
CA LEU A 40 -3.05 -6.88 -15.07
C LEU A 40 -1.69 -7.12 -15.75
N TRP A 41 -1.16 -8.37 -15.74
CA TRP A 41 0.09 -8.70 -16.40
C TRP A 41 0.08 -8.48 -17.93
N ASN A 42 -1.11 -8.47 -18.52
CA ASN A 42 -1.29 -8.36 -19.98
C ASN A 42 -1.70 -6.95 -20.45
N MET A 43 -1.62 -5.94 -19.56
CA MET A 43 -2.03 -4.57 -19.91
C MET A 43 -0.96 -3.75 -20.66
N GLY A 44 0.23 -4.31 -20.86
CA GLY A 44 1.33 -3.66 -21.57
C GLY A 44 1.77 -2.35 -20.92
N ASP A 45 1.84 -1.29 -21.70
CA ASP A 45 2.25 0.05 -21.28
C ASP A 45 1.18 0.83 -20.51
N ARG A 46 0.01 0.24 -20.30
CA ARG A 46 -1.08 0.87 -19.53
C ARG A 46 -0.99 0.63 -18.03
N ILE A 47 -0.09 -0.25 -17.59
CA ILE A 47 0.07 -0.56 -16.17
C ILE A 47 1.54 -0.50 -15.76
N LEU A 48 1.81 0.10 -14.63
CA LEU A 48 3.07 -0.02 -13.90
C LEU A 48 2.80 -0.82 -12.63
N ILE A 49 3.53 -1.91 -12.45
CA ILE A 49 3.42 -2.79 -11.30
C ILE A 49 4.72 -2.74 -10.52
N THR A 50 4.64 -2.52 -9.22
CA THR A 50 5.73 -2.70 -8.26
C THR A 50 5.30 -3.70 -7.19
N ALA A 51 6.23 -4.20 -6.39
CA ALA A 51 6.02 -5.38 -5.55
C ALA A 51 5.80 -5.02 -4.08
N HIS A 52 4.89 -4.09 -3.78
CA HIS A 52 4.56 -3.61 -2.45
C HIS A 52 5.82 -3.16 -1.69
N ASN A 53 6.61 -2.34 -2.36
CA ASN A 53 7.93 -1.92 -1.89
C ASN A 53 8.11 -0.39 -1.89
N ALA A 54 7.02 0.37 -1.93
CA ALA A 54 7.05 1.84 -1.95
C ALA A 54 7.69 2.46 -0.70
N ASP A 55 7.80 1.70 0.38
CA ASP A 55 8.41 2.12 1.64
C ASP A 55 9.87 1.62 1.83
N LEU A 56 10.40 0.82 0.91
CA LEU A 56 11.79 0.35 0.96
C LEU A 56 12.74 1.47 0.53
N THR A 57 13.10 2.30 1.49
CA THR A 57 14.10 3.37 1.35
C THR A 57 15.36 3.03 2.15
N GLU A 58 16.48 3.73 1.89
CA GLU A 58 17.74 3.51 2.61
C GLU A 58 17.59 3.74 4.12
N ASP A 59 16.71 4.64 4.51
CA ASP A 59 16.43 5.02 5.90
C ASP A 59 15.20 4.31 6.51
N TYR A 60 14.65 3.30 5.85
CA TYR A 60 13.43 2.60 6.28
C TYR A 60 13.50 2.13 7.74
N PHE A 61 14.60 1.46 8.11
CA PHE A 61 14.78 0.94 9.47
C PHE A 61 14.97 2.06 10.49
N ASP A 62 15.70 3.11 10.16
CA ASP A 62 15.94 4.24 11.06
C ASP A 62 14.65 5.02 11.32
N LEU A 63 13.85 5.24 10.28
CA LEU A 63 12.53 5.86 10.41
C LEU A 63 11.59 5.00 11.26
N GLY A 64 11.50 3.70 10.97
CA GLY A 64 10.69 2.76 11.73
C GLY A 64 11.10 2.71 13.20
N TRP A 65 12.41 2.65 13.46
CA TRP A 65 12.95 2.67 14.80
C TRP A 65 12.66 3.96 15.56
N SER A 66 12.77 5.11 14.91
CA SER A 66 12.47 6.40 15.54
C SER A 66 11.00 6.50 15.98
N VAL A 67 10.07 6.06 15.13
CA VAL A 67 8.63 6.02 15.44
C VAL A 67 8.35 5.05 16.62
N PHE A 68 8.97 3.86 16.58
CA PHE A 68 8.86 2.89 17.67
C PHE A 68 9.37 3.45 18.97
N ALA A 69 10.58 4.03 18.99
CA ALA A 69 11.21 4.57 20.19
C ALA A 69 10.38 5.72 20.81
N ASP A 70 9.80 6.56 19.96
CA ASP A 70 8.93 7.66 20.42
C ASP A 70 7.63 7.13 21.07
N ASN A 71 6.99 6.15 20.47
CA ASN A 71 5.79 5.53 21.05
C ASN A 71 6.12 4.72 22.31
N TYR A 72 7.29 4.06 22.37
CA TYR A 72 7.76 3.38 23.57
C TYR A 72 7.96 4.36 24.74
N ARG A 73 8.58 5.52 24.49
CA ARG A 73 8.69 6.57 25.52
C ARG A 73 7.31 7.03 25.98
N SER A 74 6.40 7.29 25.05
CA SER A 74 5.01 7.65 25.38
C SER A 74 4.34 6.60 26.28
N PHE A 75 4.57 5.32 25.98
CA PHE A 75 4.05 4.21 26.80
C PHE A 75 4.65 4.20 28.22
N VAL A 76 5.97 4.39 28.35
CA VAL A 76 6.66 4.42 29.65
C VAL A 76 6.23 5.62 30.49
N ASP A 77 6.03 6.76 29.85
CA ASP A 77 5.68 8.03 30.49
C ASP A 77 4.15 8.18 30.74
N ASP A 78 3.35 7.18 30.34
CA ASP A 78 1.89 7.17 30.45
C ASP A 78 1.25 8.40 29.75
N VAL A 79 1.77 8.78 28.60
CA VAL A 79 1.25 9.87 27.77
C VAL A 79 0.71 9.33 26.43
N PRO A 80 -0.15 10.07 25.72
CA PRO A 80 -0.70 9.63 24.44
C PRO A 80 0.37 9.28 23.41
N PHE A 81 0.15 8.19 22.68
CA PHE A 81 1.02 7.81 21.56
C PHE A 81 1.07 8.91 20.48
N LYS A 82 2.21 9.06 19.85
CA LYS A 82 2.39 10.00 18.73
C LYS A 82 1.69 9.51 17.45
N THR A 83 1.57 8.20 17.30
CA THR A 83 0.91 7.56 16.15
C THR A 83 -0.19 6.61 16.64
N PRO A 84 -1.29 7.11 17.25
CA PRO A 84 -2.37 6.26 17.73
C PRO A 84 -3.12 5.64 16.54
N ILE A 85 -3.59 4.41 16.74
CA ILE A 85 -4.47 3.72 15.77
C ILE A 85 -5.90 3.77 16.33
N ASP A 86 -6.84 4.19 15.50
CA ASP A 86 -8.27 4.04 15.80
C ASP A 86 -8.70 2.63 15.42
N VAL A 87 -8.84 1.77 16.44
CA VAL A 87 -9.18 0.35 16.25
C VAL A 87 -10.53 0.17 15.54
N SER A 88 -11.46 1.14 15.72
CA SER A 88 -12.77 1.07 15.07
C SER A 88 -12.70 1.29 13.55
N ARG A 89 -11.68 2.02 13.11
CA ARG A 89 -11.42 2.31 11.70
C ARG A 89 -10.40 1.36 11.07
N GLY A 90 -9.57 0.70 11.89
CA GLY A 90 -8.50 -0.18 11.44
C GLY A 90 -7.22 0.54 10.98
N TYR A 91 -7.12 1.82 11.22
CA TYR A 91 -5.91 2.63 10.93
C TYR A 91 -5.79 3.85 11.86
#